data_f153c2fac2a6ff6d4aa358f7b6a0fa42
#
_entry.id   f153c2fac2a6ff6d4aa358f7b6a0fa42
#
_cell.length_a   1.000
_cell.length_b   1.000
_cell.length_c   1.000
_cell.angle_alpha   90.00
_cell.angle_beta   90.00
_cell.angle_gamma   90.00
#
_symmetry.space_group_name_H-M   'P 1'
#
loop_
_entity.id
_entity.type
_entity.pdbx_description
1 polymer ?
#
loop_
_entity_poly.entity_id
_entity_poly.type
_entity_poly.pdbx_seq_one_letter_code
_entity_poly.pdbx_strand_id
1 'polypeptide(L)'
;MLKQKKNKLGSSSHDNIQLWVTLYADDLYRWALYKTNNKEASEDLVQETFIAAFKSFNKFQQKSKPKTWLFSIINNKIMDYHRKQFRESVINQSSLYTMPNGSDVLDTFFDHNGDWKPEAFSSSWIHKEEHLLDNVEFTNVLQNCMKKLPKNWFYVLHFKYLESKDGKEICQELGITSSNYWKMLQRAKLQLKMCLEKNWSKS
;
A
#
# COMPACT_ATOMS: atom_id res chain seq x y z
N MET A 1 -31.77 -49.19 -3.19
CA MET A 1 -30.57 -48.53 -3.72
C MET A 1 -31.00 -47.37 -4.61
N LEU A 2 -31.15 -46.19 -4.03
CA LEU A 2 -31.50 -44.94 -4.74
C LEU A 2 -30.22 -44.12 -4.93
N LYS A 3 -29.70 -44.11 -6.16
CA LYS A 3 -28.61 -43.25 -6.56
C LYS A 3 -29.10 -41.79 -6.57
N GLN A 4 -28.65 -40.99 -5.61
CA GLN A 4 -28.82 -39.55 -5.67
C GLN A 4 -28.02 -39.01 -6.85
N LYS A 5 -28.72 -38.59 -7.89
CA LYS A 5 -28.20 -37.75 -8.97
C LYS A 5 -27.82 -36.40 -8.36
N LYS A 6 -26.53 -36.12 -8.24
CA LYS A 6 -26.04 -34.76 -8.04
C LYS A 6 -26.49 -33.92 -9.23
N ASN A 7 -27.52 -33.11 -9.01
CA ASN A 7 -27.89 -32.05 -9.92
C ASN A 7 -26.73 -31.05 -9.97
N LYS A 8 -25.91 -31.13 -11.02
CA LYS A 8 -25.11 -30.00 -11.50
C LYS A 8 -26.11 -28.98 -12.07
N LEU A 9 -26.63 -28.09 -11.24
CA LEU A 9 -27.23 -26.86 -11.73
C LEU A 9 -26.11 -26.07 -12.42
N GLY A 10 -26.16 -25.99 -13.72
CA GLY A 10 -25.39 -25.04 -14.52
C GLY A 10 -25.94 -23.65 -14.28
N SER A 11 -25.59 -23.04 -13.11
CA SER A 11 -25.84 -21.64 -12.91
C SER A 11 -25.01 -20.87 -13.93
N SER A 12 -25.64 -19.92 -14.60
CA SER A 12 -24.96 -19.12 -15.61
C SER A 12 -23.81 -18.36 -14.95
N SER A 13 -22.81 -17.97 -15.73
CA SER A 13 -21.71 -17.13 -15.23
C SER A 13 -22.24 -15.90 -14.50
N HIS A 14 -23.37 -15.39 -14.97
CA HIS A 14 -24.06 -14.25 -14.39
C HIS A 14 -24.59 -14.53 -12.98
N ASP A 15 -25.28 -15.66 -12.79
CA ASP A 15 -25.86 -16.03 -11.48
C ASP A 15 -24.77 -16.24 -10.42
N ASN A 16 -23.65 -16.85 -10.83
CA ASN A 16 -22.50 -17.05 -9.94
C ASN A 16 -21.86 -15.72 -9.52
N ILE A 17 -21.64 -14.79 -10.45
CA ILE A 17 -21.04 -13.49 -10.14
C ILE A 17 -21.99 -12.65 -9.28
N GLN A 18 -23.29 -12.65 -9.56
CA GLN A 18 -24.27 -11.93 -8.74
C GLN A 18 -24.27 -12.44 -7.28
N LEU A 19 -24.19 -13.74 -7.08
CA LEU A 19 -24.02 -14.34 -5.75
C LEU A 19 -22.73 -13.89 -5.10
N TRP A 20 -21.61 -13.84 -5.84
CA TRP A 20 -20.32 -13.42 -5.33
C TRP A 20 -20.26 -11.94 -4.96
N VAL A 21 -21.00 -11.08 -5.70
CA VAL A 21 -21.18 -9.67 -5.30
C VAL A 21 -21.81 -9.61 -3.91
N THR A 22 -22.93 -10.30 -3.71
CA THR A 22 -23.61 -10.31 -2.40
C THR A 22 -22.74 -10.85 -1.27
N LEU A 23 -21.91 -11.87 -1.54
CA LEU A 23 -21.12 -12.54 -0.52
C LEU A 23 -19.79 -11.83 -0.19
N TYR A 24 -19.17 -11.15 -1.15
CA TYR A 24 -17.78 -10.72 -1.04
C TYR A 24 -17.53 -9.22 -1.27
N ALA A 25 -18.53 -8.44 -1.69
CA ALA A 25 -18.33 -7.02 -1.98
C ALA A 25 -17.83 -6.25 -0.77
N ASP A 26 -18.41 -6.48 0.42
CA ASP A 26 -18.00 -5.81 1.64
C ASP A 26 -16.57 -6.15 2.06
N ASP A 27 -16.17 -7.42 1.93
CA ASP A 27 -14.81 -7.84 2.26
C ASP A 27 -13.79 -7.20 1.31
N LEU A 28 -14.09 -7.17 0.01
CA LEU A 28 -13.25 -6.52 -1.00
C LEU A 28 -13.16 -5.01 -0.79
N TYR A 29 -14.31 -4.37 -0.44
CA TYR A 29 -14.33 -2.94 -0.15
C TYR A 29 -13.48 -2.57 1.06
N ARG A 30 -13.65 -3.29 2.19
CA ARG A 30 -12.82 -3.08 3.39
C ARG A 30 -11.34 -3.25 3.09
N TRP A 31 -11.00 -4.25 2.30
CA TRP A 31 -9.62 -4.48 1.88
C TRP A 31 -9.08 -3.36 1.01
N ALA A 32 -9.84 -2.93 -0.02
CA ALA A 32 -9.46 -1.81 -0.87
C ALA A 32 -9.33 -0.51 -0.07
N LEU A 33 -10.26 -0.24 0.85
CA LEU A 33 -10.22 0.94 1.72
C LEU A 33 -9.00 0.93 2.64
N TYR A 34 -8.68 -0.22 3.22
CA TYR A 34 -7.48 -0.38 4.03
C TYR A 34 -6.21 -0.09 3.22
N LYS A 35 -6.14 -0.56 1.96
CA LYS A 35 -4.96 -0.40 1.10
C LYS A 35 -4.85 0.98 0.46
N THR A 36 -5.94 1.63 0.11
CA THR A 36 -5.93 2.92 -0.61
C THR A 36 -6.17 4.12 0.28
N ASN A 37 -6.78 3.91 1.45
CA ASN A 37 -7.30 4.97 2.34
C ASN A 37 -8.15 6.02 1.58
N ASN A 38 -8.84 5.60 0.52
CA ASN A 38 -9.68 6.44 -0.32
C ASN A 38 -10.99 5.70 -0.62
N LYS A 39 -12.11 6.27 -0.15
CA LYS A 39 -13.44 5.68 -0.25
C LYS A 39 -13.88 5.51 -1.71
N GLU A 40 -13.82 6.58 -2.49
CA GLU A 40 -14.23 6.61 -3.89
C GLU A 40 -13.43 5.62 -4.74
N ALA A 41 -12.08 5.67 -4.62
CA ALA A 41 -11.23 4.71 -5.31
C ALA A 41 -11.51 3.26 -4.90
N SER A 42 -11.88 3.02 -3.63
CA SER A 42 -12.19 1.66 -3.16
C SER A 42 -13.47 1.12 -3.76
N GLU A 43 -14.50 1.96 -3.89
CA GLU A 43 -15.76 1.62 -4.55
C GLU A 43 -15.52 1.27 -6.02
N ASP A 44 -14.75 2.09 -6.74
CA ASP A 44 -14.39 1.87 -8.13
C ASP A 44 -13.59 0.56 -8.32
N LEU A 45 -12.59 0.32 -7.47
CA LEU A 45 -11.77 -0.89 -7.52
C LEU A 45 -12.59 -2.16 -7.32
N VAL A 46 -13.59 -2.14 -6.44
CA VAL A 46 -14.50 -3.26 -6.24
C VAL A 46 -15.38 -3.49 -7.47
N GLN A 47 -15.97 -2.44 -8.02
CA GLN A 47 -16.77 -2.53 -9.24
C GLN A 47 -15.94 -3.10 -10.40
N GLU A 48 -14.75 -2.54 -10.63
CA GLU A 48 -13.84 -3.02 -11.66
C GLU A 48 -13.40 -4.48 -11.43
N THR A 49 -13.28 -4.92 -10.17
CA THR A 49 -12.95 -6.30 -9.84
C THR A 49 -14.03 -7.25 -10.29
N PHE A 50 -15.30 -6.94 -10.03
CA PHE A 50 -16.41 -7.79 -10.48
C PHE A 50 -16.59 -7.76 -11.99
N ILE A 51 -16.36 -6.62 -12.64
CA ILE A 51 -16.35 -6.54 -14.11
C ILE A 51 -15.24 -7.43 -14.70
N ALA A 52 -14.05 -7.39 -14.15
CA ALA A 52 -12.93 -8.23 -14.59
C ALA A 52 -13.20 -9.72 -14.31
N ALA A 53 -13.78 -10.05 -13.15
CA ALA A 53 -14.17 -11.40 -12.81
C ALA A 53 -15.23 -11.94 -13.79
N PHE A 54 -16.24 -11.13 -14.13
CA PHE A 54 -17.25 -11.51 -15.11
C PHE A 54 -16.64 -11.80 -16.49
N LYS A 55 -15.79 -10.88 -17.00
CA LYS A 55 -15.10 -11.04 -18.29
C LYS A 55 -14.18 -12.25 -18.36
N SER A 56 -13.59 -12.63 -17.23
CA SER A 56 -12.62 -13.73 -17.15
C SER A 56 -13.18 -15.01 -16.48
N PHE A 57 -14.51 -15.07 -16.27
CA PHE A 57 -15.15 -16.19 -15.57
C PHE A 57 -14.85 -17.54 -16.22
N ASN A 58 -14.84 -17.59 -17.55
CA ASN A 58 -14.50 -18.82 -18.30
C ASN A 58 -13.07 -19.32 -18.05
N LYS A 59 -12.17 -18.46 -17.56
CA LYS A 59 -10.80 -18.79 -17.17
C LYS A 59 -10.69 -19.27 -15.72
N PHE A 60 -11.76 -19.12 -14.95
CA PHE A 60 -11.80 -19.59 -13.57
C PHE A 60 -11.89 -21.11 -13.51
N GLN A 61 -10.75 -21.76 -13.32
CA GLN A 61 -10.62 -23.23 -13.33
C GLN A 61 -11.06 -23.90 -12.02
N GLN A 62 -11.69 -23.17 -11.09
CA GLN A 62 -12.09 -23.66 -9.76
C GLN A 62 -10.95 -24.29 -8.94
N LYS A 63 -9.69 -23.98 -9.25
CA LYS A 63 -8.51 -24.43 -8.50
C LYS A 63 -8.38 -23.74 -7.14
N SER A 64 -9.08 -22.64 -6.94
CA SER A 64 -9.13 -21.87 -5.69
C SER A 64 -10.58 -21.53 -5.33
N LYS A 65 -10.81 -21.11 -4.08
CA LYS A 65 -12.12 -20.57 -3.68
C LYS A 65 -12.41 -19.27 -4.44
N PRO A 66 -13.66 -18.97 -4.79
CA PRO A 66 -14.04 -17.70 -5.46
C PRO A 66 -13.50 -16.47 -4.75
N LYS A 67 -13.58 -16.43 -3.42
CA LYS A 67 -13.03 -15.34 -2.61
C LYS A 67 -11.55 -15.10 -2.90
N THR A 68 -10.72 -16.14 -2.87
CA THR A 68 -9.27 -16.06 -3.13
C THR A 68 -8.98 -15.52 -4.54
N TRP A 69 -9.75 -15.97 -5.52
CA TRP A 69 -9.60 -15.48 -6.89
C TRP A 69 -9.99 -14.02 -7.05
N LEU A 70 -11.10 -13.57 -6.44
CA LEU A 70 -11.49 -12.16 -6.43
C LEU A 70 -10.44 -11.29 -5.72
N PHE A 71 -9.86 -11.77 -4.61
CA PHE A 71 -8.79 -11.05 -3.92
C PHE A 71 -7.52 -10.93 -4.77
N SER A 72 -7.20 -11.92 -5.60
CA SER A 72 -6.07 -11.79 -6.55
C SER A 72 -6.34 -10.72 -7.61
N ILE A 73 -7.57 -10.61 -8.09
CA ILE A 73 -7.95 -9.57 -9.06
C ILE A 73 -7.88 -8.19 -8.44
N ILE A 74 -8.48 -8.00 -7.25
CA ILE A 74 -8.50 -6.67 -6.61
C ILE A 74 -7.09 -6.22 -6.20
N ASN A 75 -6.22 -7.12 -5.76
CA ASN A 75 -4.83 -6.79 -5.44
C ASN A 75 -4.10 -6.25 -6.67
N ASN A 76 -4.24 -6.87 -7.84
CA ASN A 76 -3.65 -6.36 -9.06
C ASN A 76 -4.18 -4.94 -9.41
N LYS A 77 -5.48 -4.71 -9.25
CA LYS A 77 -6.09 -3.40 -9.50
C LYS A 77 -5.64 -2.33 -8.50
N ILE A 78 -5.50 -2.67 -7.23
CA ILE A 78 -4.94 -1.79 -6.19
C ILE A 78 -3.51 -1.40 -6.57
N MET A 79 -2.70 -2.36 -7.04
CA MET A 79 -1.34 -2.07 -7.49
C MET A 79 -1.32 -1.13 -8.69
N ASP A 80 -2.19 -1.34 -9.68
CA ASP A 80 -2.30 -0.45 -10.84
C ASP A 80 -2.76 0.95 -10.44
N TYR A 81 -3.68 1.07 -9.49
CA TYR A 81 -4.07 2.34 -8.88
C TYR A 81 -2.89 3.06 -8.25
N HIS A 82 -2.08 2.38 -7.42
CA HIS A 82 -0.91 2.98 -6.79
C HIS A 82 0.15 3.40 -7.82
N ARG A 83 0.40 2.60 -8.86
CA ARG A 83 1.30 2.96 -9.96
C ARG A 83 0.84 4.22 -10.71
N LYS A 84 -0.46 4.33 -10.95
CA LYS A 84 -1.04 5.53 -11.58
C LYS A 84 -0.84 6.75 -10.70
N GLN A 85 -1.22 6.67 -9.44
CA GLN A 85 -1.07 7.76 -8.47
C GLN A 85 0.39 8.20 -8.29
N PHE A 86 1.32 7.25 -8.27
CA PHE A 86 2.75 7.55 -8.22
C PHE A 86 3.19 8.36 -9.44
N ARG A 87 2.85 7.91 -10.65
CA ARG A 87 3.22 8.61 -11.90
C ARG A 87 2.64 10.03 -11.95
N GLU A 88 1.39 10.20 -11.59
CA GLU A 88 0.75 11.52 -11.51
C GLU A 88 1.45 12.42 -10.48
N SER A 89 1.88 11.86 -9.35
CA SER A 89 2.60 12.62 -8.33
C SER A 89 3.98 13.10 -8.78
N VAL A 90 4.70 12.29 -9.57
CA VAL A 90 6.02 12.67 -10.12
C VAL A 90 5.88 13.84 -11.10
N ILE A 91 4.88 13.80 -11.98
CA ILE A 91 4.63 14.88 -12.96
C ILE A 91 4.30 16.20 -12.25
N ASN A 92 3.48 16.15 -11.20
CA ASN A 92 3.01 17.34 -10.49
C ASN A 92 4.03 17.92 -9.49
N GLN A 93 5.06 17.16 -9.11
CA GLN A 93 6.01 17.55 -8.06
C GLN A 93 7.38 17.99 -8.57
N SER A 94 7.58 18.10 -9.87
CA SER A 94 8.89 18.48 -10.45
C SER A 94 9.44 19.84 -10.01
N SER A 95 8.71 20.63 -9.21
CA SER A 95 9.13 21.97 -8.79
C SER A 95 9.00 22.33 -7.30
N LEU A 96 8.46 21.44 -6.42
CA LEU A 96 8.02 21.91 -5.09
C LEU A 96 8.84 21.41 -3.87
N TYR A 97 9.71 20.42 -4.01
CA TYR A 97 10.47 19.91 -2.88
C TYR A 97 11.98 19.89 -3.16
N THR A 98 12.57 21.06 -3.19
CA THR A 98 14.01 21.23 -2.93
C THR A 98 14.21 21.22 -1.42
N MET A 99 14.69 20.10 -0.87
CA MET A 99 15.34 20.19 0.45
C MET A 99 16.52 21.13 0.34
N PRO A 100 16.71 22.09 1.25
CA PRO A 100 17.92 22.90 1.27
C PRO A 100 19.11 21.95 1.38
N ASN A 101 20.03 21.96 0.40
CA ASN A 101 21.29 21.21 0.36
C ASN A 101 21.19 19.69 0.66
N GLY A 102 20.62 18.96 -0.29
CA GLY A 102 20.04 17.64 -0.10
C GLY A 102 20.97 16.44 0.04
N SER A 103 22.28 16.49 -0.24
CA SER A 103 23.18 15.34 -0.03
C SER A 103 23.74 15.33 1.39
N ASP A 104 24.25 16.45 1.87
CA ASP A 104 24.94 16.54 3.15
C ASP A 104 24.04 16.21 4.36
N VAL A 105 22.75 16.54 4.28
CA VAL A 105 21.80 16.23 5.36
C VAL A 105 21.50 14.74 5.45
N LEU A 106 21.35 14.05 4.31
CA LEU A 106 21.09 12.60 4.33
C LEU A 106 22.31 11.84 4.86
N ASP A 107 23.53 12.24 4.49
CA ASP A 107 24.76 11.62 4.93
C ASP A 107 25.01 11.79 6.43
N THR A 108 24.36 12.76 7.07
CA THR A 108 24.38 12.93 8.53
C THR A 108 23.57 11.84 9.24
N PHE A 109 22.47 11.41 8.65
CA PHE A 109 21.51 10.49 9.30
C PHE A 109 21.63 9.05 8.83
N PHE A 110 22.14 8.80 7.63
CA PHE A 110 22.22 7.47 7.03
C PHE A 110 23.67 7.09 6.72
N ASP A 111 23.95 5.81 6.82
CA ASP A 111 25.21 5.22 6.38
C ASP A 111 25.22 4.94 4.87
N HIS A 112 26.31 4.37 4.36
CA HIS A 112 26.49 4.01 2.95
C HIS A 112 25.55 2.90 2.47
N ASN A 113 24.95 2.12 3.38
CA ASN A 113 23.94 1.11 3.08
C ASN A 113 22.51 1.69 3.07
N GLY A 114 22.33 2.95 3.48
CA GLY A 114 21.03 3.59 3.60
C GLY A 114 20.32 3.25 4.91
N ASP A 115 21.04 2.70 5.87
CA ASP A 115 20.52 2.44 7.21
C ASP A 115 20.75 3.64 8.12
N TRP A 116 19.93 3.75 9.17
CA TRP A 116 20.06 4.81 10.13
C TRP A 116 21.38 4.68 10.91
N LYS A 117 22.11 5.78 11.01
CA LYS A 117 23.23 5.86 11.95
C LYS A 117 22.73 5.85 13.40
N PRO A 118 23.45 5.23 14.35
CA PRO A 118 23.03 5.21 15.76
C PRO A 118 22.75 6.60 16.34
N GLU A 119 23.54 7.59 15.94
CA GLU A 119 23.44 8.99 16.40
C GLU A 119 22.19 9.70 15.85
N ALA A 120 21.53 9.12 14.86
CA ALA A 120 20.31 9.69 14.29
C ALA A 120 19.11 9.66 15.25
N PHE A 121 19.18 8.85 16.31
CA PHE A 121 18.09 8.72 17.28
C PHE A 121 18.43 9.48 18.56
N SER A 122 17.50 10.33 19.03
CA SER A 122 17.59 10.88 20.37
C SER A 122 17.32 9.78 21.40
N SER A 123 17.95 9.89 22.57
CA SER A 123 17.78 8.94 23.67
C SER A 123 16.32 8.75 24.13
N SER A 124 15.46 9.72 23.84
CA SER A 124 14.03 9.67 24.14
C SER A 124 13.25 8.61 23.36
N TRP A 125 13.78 8.13 22.22
CA TRP A 125 13.14 7.06 21.43
C TRP A 125 13.53 5.67 21.93
N ILE A 126 14.69 5.54 22.61
CA ILE A 126 15.25 4.26 23.06
C ILE A 126 14.50 3.71 24.30
N HIS A 127 13.82 4.58 25.03
CA HIS A 127 13.17 4.25 26.31
C HIS A 127 11.64 4.18 26.27
N LYS A 128 11.00 4.37 25.11
CA LYS A 128 9.55 4.31 25.00
C LYS A 128 9.09 2.99 24.38
N GLU A 129 8.30 2.30 25.17
CA GLU A 129 7.41 1.15 24.91
C GLU A 129 7.71 0.24 23.71
N GLU A 130 7.83 -1.05 23.99
CA GLU A 130 8.10 -2.12 23.02
C GLU A 130 7.02 -2.25 21.91
N HIS A 131 5.85 -1.60 22.03
CA HIS A 131 4.71 -1.75 21.12
C HIS A 131 4.05 -0.41 20.74
N LEU A 132 4.84 0.53 20.22
CA LEU A 132 4.32 1.84 19.78
C LEU A 132 3.17 1.74 18.76
N LEU A 133 3.17 0.72 17.92
CA LEU A 133 2.11 0.53 16.92
C LEU A 133 0.76 0.11 17.52
N ASP A 134 0.74 -0.39 18.76
CA ASP A 134 -0.48 -0.71 19.49
C ASP A 134 -1.07 0.51 20.20
N ASN A 135 -0.30 1.59 20.31
CA ASN A 135 -0.77 2.85 20.89
C ASN A 135 -1.57 3.65 19.86
N VAL A 136 -2.86 3.88 20.19
CA VAL A 136 -3.81 4.58 19.30
C VAL A 136 -3.39 6.02 19.03
N GLU A 137 -2.85 6.72 20.03
CA GLU A 137 -2.40 8.10 19.86
C GLU A 137 -1.18 8.17 18.93
N PHE A 138 -0.21 7.28 19.14
CA PHE A 138 0.94 7.18 18.25
C PHE A 138 0.54 6.86 16.82
N THR A 139 -0.33 5.88 16.62
CA THR A 139 -0.80 5.50 15.27
C THR A 139 -1.55 6.63 14.58
N ASN A 140 -2.33 7.44 15.31
CA ASN A 140 -2.97 8.64 14.78
C ASN A 140 -1.94 9.69 14.36
N VAL A 141 -0.92 9.96 15.18
CA VAL A 141 0.17 10.90 14.84
C VAL A 141 0.94 10.38 13.62
N LEU A 142 1.29 9.09 13.61
CA LEU A 142 1.98 8.44 12.49
C LEU A 142 1.19 8.59 11.18
N GLN A 143 -0.11 8.29 11.19
CA GLN A 143 -0.97 8.44 10.01
C GLN A 143 -1.02 9.89 9.53
N ASN A 144 -1.11 10.86 10.45
CA ASN A 144 -1.12 12.28 10.11
C ASN A 144 0.24 12.72 9.52
N CYS A 145 1.36 12.20 10.02
CA CYS A 145 2.67 12.44 9.45
C CYS A 145 2.84 11.81 8.07
N MET A 146 2.34 10.58 7.89
CA MET A 146 2.34 9.89 6.59
C MET A 146 1.55 10.67 5.52
N LYS A 147 0.39 11.25 5.88
CA LYS A 147 -0.42 12.07 4.97
C LYS A 147 0.28 13.36 4.51
N LYS A 148 1.24 13.86 5.28
CA LYS A 148 2.02 15.06 4.94
C LYS A 148 3.20 14.79 4.03
N LEU A 149 3.56 13.53 3.80
CA LEU A 149 4.63 13.19 2.88
C LEU A 149 4.24 13.51 1.44
N PRO A 150 5.21 13.91 0.59
CA PRO A 150 5.03 13.90 -0.85
C PRO A 150 4.50 12.54 -1.31
N LYS A 151 3.51 12.53 -2.21
CA LYS A 151 2.86 11.29 -2.63
C LYS A 151 3.84 10.23 -3.15
N ASN A 152 4.85 10.62 -3.93
CA ASN A 152 5.87 9.70 -4.44
C ASN A 152 6.71 9.08 -3.30
N TRP A 153 7.03 9.83 -2.25
CA TRP A 153 7.76 9.30 -1.10
C TRP A 153 6.86 8.39 -0.25
N PHE A 154 5.59 8.76 -0.09
CA PHE A 154 4.59 7.93 0.56
C PHE A 154 4.50 6.55 -0.11
N TYR A 155 4.42 6.49 -1.46
CA TYR A 155 4.31 5.22 -2.17
C TYR A 155 5.55 4.34 -2.02
N VAL A 156 6.75 4.92 -2.00
CA VAL A 156 7.97 4.15 -1.75
C VAL A 156 7.96 3.51 -0.36
N LEU A 157 7.55 4.26 0.68
CA LEU A 157 7.38 3.72 2.03
C LEU A 157 6.28 2.65 2.08
N HIS A 158 5.14 2.92 1.45
CA HIS A 158 4.00 2.00 1.39
C HIS A 158 4.42 0.65 0.80
N PHE A 159 5.05 0.64 -0.36
CA PHE A 159 5.51 -0.59 -0.99
C PHE A 159 6.56 -1.33 -0.15
N LYS A 160 7.48 -0.59 0.47
CA LYS A 160 8.55 -1.20 1.27
C LYS A 160 8.02 -1.84 2.55
N TYR A 161 7.18 -1.13 3.30
CA TYR A 161 6.82 -1.54 4.67
C TYR A 161 5.42 -2.13 4.80
N LEU A 162 4.44 -1.73 3.97
CA LEU A 162 3.09 -2.26 4.05
C LEU A 162 2.85 -3.42 3.06
N GLU A 163 3.54 -3.40 1.91
CA GLU A 163 3.46 -4.49 0.93
C GLU A 163 4.65 -5.46 1.04
N SER A 164 5.62 -5.16 1.90
CA SER A 164 6.82 -5.98 2.15
C SER A 164 7.62 -6.31 0.88
N LYS A 165 7.62 -5.38 -0.11
CA LYS A 165 8.34 -5.56 -1.36
C LYS A 165 9.82 -5.24 -1.21
N ASP A 166 10.65 -5.93 -1.99
CA ASP A 166 12.06 -5.59 -2.06
C ASP A 166 12.31 -4.35 -2.95
N GLY A 167 13.50 -3.75 -2.81
CA GLY A 167 13.84 -2.51 -3.54
C GLY A 167 13.86 -2.71 -5.06
N LYS A 168 14.20 -3.89 -5.56
CA LYS A 168 14.23 -4.21 -6.99
C LYS A 168 12.80 -4.29 -7.55
N GLU A 169 11.90 -4.97 -6.84
CA GLU A 169 10.49 -5.05 -7.19
C GLU A 169 9.85 -3.65 -7.22
N ILE A 170 10.13 -2.82 -6.21
CA ILE A 170 9.63 -1.44 -6.14
C ILE A 170 10.13 -0.62 -7.33
N CYS A 171 11.42 -0.72 -7.67
CA CYS A 171 12.00 -0.03 -8.83
C CYS A 171 11.31 -0.45 -10.13
N GLN A 172 11.09 -1.74 -10.33
CA GLN A 172 10.41 -2.26 -11.53
C GLN A 172 8.95 -1.80 -11.60
N GLU A 173 8.22 -1.87 -10.47
CA GLU A 173 6.81 -1.50 -10.44
C GLU A 173 6.56 -0.02 -10.64
N LEU A 174 7.39 0.83 -10.03
CA LEU A 174 7.25 2.28 -10.12
C LEU A 174 7.97 2.88 -11.34
N GLY A 175 8.80 2.10 -12.04
CA GLY A 175 9.58 2.57 -13.19
C GLY A 175 10.67 3.58 -12.80
N ILE A 176 11.33 3.37 -11.65
CA ILE A 176 12.37 4.26 -11.13
C ILE A 176 13.71 3.55 -11.01
N THR A 177 14.80 4.32 -11.02
CA THR A 177 16.15 3.79 -10.80
C THR A 177 16.37 3.45 -9.32
N SER A 178 17.29 2.53 -9.05
CA SER A 178 17.68 2.18 -7.67
C SER A 178 18.19 3.41 -6.89
N SER A 179 18.99 4.27 -7.52
CA SER A 179 19.47 5.50 -6.89
C SER A 179 18.32 6.44 -6.50
N ASN A 180 17.30 6.60 -7.37
CA ASN A 180 16.14 7.42 -7.07
C ASN A 180 15.28 6.81 -5.96
N TYR A 181 15.08 5.49 -5.98
CA TYR A 181 14.40 4.75 -4.91
C TYR A 181 15.04 5.02 -3.54
N TRP A 182 16.36 4.84 -3.42
CA TRP A 182 17.07 5.04 -2.16
C TRP A 182 16.98 6.48 -1.66
N LYS A 183 17.15 7.46 -2.55
CA LYS A 183 16.99 8.88 -2.20
C LYS A 183 15.58 9.21 -1.71
N MET A 184 14.55 8.69 -2.38
CA MET A 184 13.16 8.89 -1.95
C MET A 184 12.90 8.21 -0.60
N LEU A 185 13.37 6.99 -0.41
CA LEU A 185 13.18 6.23 0.83
C LEU A 185 13.85 6.94 2.03
N GLN A 186 15.08 7.38 1.88
CA GLN A 186 15.81 8.12 2.92
C GLN A 186 15.13 9.44 3.26
N ARG A 187 14.74 10.22 2.26
CA ARG A 187 14.04 11.49 2.46
C ARG A 187 12.68 11.29 3.15
N ALA A 188 11.95 10.27 2.75
CA ALA A 188 10.67 9.93 3.37
C ALA A 188 10.84 9.52 4.83
N LYS A 189 11.84 8.67 5.14
CA LYS A 189 12.19 8.28 6.51
C LYS A 189 12.55 9.51 7.37
N LEU A 190 13.42 10.39 6.85
CA LEU A 190 13.86 11.57 7.58
C LEU A 190 12.71 12.54 7.87
N GLN A 191 11.87 12.82 6.87
CA GLN A 191 10.74 13.71 7.06
C GLN A 191 9.71 13.12 8.02
N LEU A 192 9.49 11.81 7.95
CA LEU A 192 8.60 11.12 8.89
C LEU A 192 9.13 11.21 10.33
N LYS A 193 10.43 10.95 10.52
CA LYS A 193 11.11 11.10 11.81
C LYS A 193 10.91 12.52 12.39
N MET A 194 11.24 13.55 11.61
CA MET A 194 11.09 14.96 12.05
C MET A 194 9.64 15.30 12.40
N CYS A 195 8.68 14.80 11.64
CA CYS A 195 7.26 15.01 11.93
C CYS A 195 6.84 14.32 13.22
N LEU A 196 7.29 13.08 13.44
CA LEU A 196 7.00 12.33 14.66
C LEU A 196 7.65 12.98 15.89
N GLU A 197 8.90 13.36 15.82
CA GLU A 197 9.58 14.07 16.92
C GLU A 197 8.86 15.37 17.30
N LYS A 198 8.36 16.10 16.33
CA LYS A 198 7.62 17.34 16.58
C LYS A 198 6.26 17.12 17.23
N ASN A 199 5.57 16.02 16.90
CA ASN A 199 4.16 15.84 17.26
C ASN A 199 3.95 14.76 18.33
N TRP A 200 4.88 13.84 18.52
CA TRP A 200 4.82 12.75 19.49
C TRP A 200 5.67 13.00 20.74
N SER A 201 6.85 13.61 20.62
CA SER A 201 7.77 13.84 21.75
C SER A 201 7.31 14.93 22.73
N LYS A 202 6.15 15.56 22.49
CA LYS A 202 5.56 16.59 23.37
C LYS A 202 4.56 16.03 24.39
N SER A 203 4.42 14.71 24.45
CA SER A 203 3.53 14.03 25.41
C SER A 203 4.31 13.42 26.57
#